data_3601e9bea9571f4596436bbc2a09e7d0
#
_entry.id   3601e9bea9571f4596436bbc2a09e7d0
#
_cell.length_a   1.000
_cell.length_b   1.000
_cell.length_c   1.000
_cell.angle_alpha   90.00
_cell.angle_beta   90.00
_cell.angle_gamma   90.00
#
_symmetry.space_group_name_H-M   'P 1'
#
loop_
_entity.id
_entity.type
_entity.pdbx_description
1 polymer ?
#
loop_
_entity_poly.entity_id
_entity_poly.type
_entity_poly.pdbx_seq_one_letter_code
_entity_poly.pdbx_strand_id
1 'polypeptide(L)'
;MEDFYDSDIGLQTADVLILPSSFLKTLWKELIDGLGEVEGPKVFFRCGESIGENLAANYYEDTGQIDALLNQAWAEAGLGHLFVLEADSEQVICKVENLLEVNVIGIAHPCNFTSGCLAGMLKGIMQHPYSVKEEMVGEDTRVFTFTPN
;
A
#
# COMPACT_ATOMS: atom_id res chain seq x y z
N MET A 1 -10.06 -27.44 -20.92
CA MET A 1 -9.95 -27.08 -20.60
C MET A 1 -9.47 -26.76 -20.40
N GLU A 2 -9.16 -26.57 -20.67
CA GLU A 2 -8.77 -26.16 -20.49
C GLU A 2 -8.27 -25.59 -20.38
N ASP A 3 -8.14 -25.37 -20.76
CA ASP A 3 -7.78 -24.68 -20.78
C ASP A 3 -8.01 -23.76 -20.81
N PHE A 4 -8.57 -23.62 -20.87
CA PHE A 4 -8.62 -22.60 -20.82
C PHE A 4 -8.30 -21.84 -20.37
N TYR A 5 -8.71 -21.83 -19.93
CA TYR A 5 -8.22 -20.93 -19.44
C TYR A 5 -7.35 -20.28 -19.80
N ASP A 6 -7.52 -20.24 -20.47
CA ASP A 6 -6.67 -19.87 -20.89
C ASP A 6 -6.02 -19.09 -20.46
N SER A 7 -6.42 -18.69 -20.96
CA SER A 7 -5.07 -18.72 -20.49
C SER A 7 -4.66 -17.35 -19.93
N ASP A 8 -4.98 -16.25 -20.56
CA ASP A 8 -4.67 -14.91 -20.03
C ASP A 8 -5.42 -14.66 -18.74
N ILE A 9 -6.69 -15.00 -18.74
CA ILE A 9 -7.51 -14.81 -17.54
C ILE A 9 -7.00 -15.68 -16.40
N GLY A 10 -6.60 -16.90 -16.73
CA GLY A 10 -6.06 -17.80 -15.72
C GLY A 10 -4.80 -17.26 -15.09
N LEU A 11 -3.89 -16.66 -15.87
CA LEU A 11 -2.67 -16.08 -15.34
C LEU A 11 -2.97 -14.88 -14.45
N GLN A 12 -3.89 -14.01 -14.86
CA GLN A 12 -4.25 -12.85 -14.07
C GLN A 12 -4.87 -13.24 -12.74
N THR A 13 -5.76 -14.23 -12.75
CA THR A 13 -6.38 -14.67 -11.50
C THR A 13 -5.40 -15.39 -10.60
N ALA A 14 -4.37 -16.04 -11.17
CA ALA A 14 -3.37 -16.72 -10.37
C ALA A 14 -2.51 -15.75 -9.59
N ASP A 15 -2.42 -14.49 -10.03
CA ASP A 15 -1.61 -13.49 -9.36
C ASP A 15 -2.38 -12.71 -8.29
N VAL A 16 -3.65 -13.02 -8.08
CA VAL A 16 -4.50 -12.31 -7.14
C VAL A 16 -5.00 -13.26 -6.07
N LEU A 17 -4.82 -12.87 -4.82
CA LEU A 17 -5.33 -13.60 -3.67
C LEU A 17 -6.36 -12.73 -2.97
N ILE A 18 -7.57 -13.27 -2.79
CA ILE A 18 -8.63 -12.55 -2.10
C ILE A 18 -8.72 -13.06 -0.68
N LEU A 19 -8.54 -12.16 0.28
CA LEU A 19 -8.55 -12.48 1.71
C LEU A 19 -9.59 -11.65 2.43
N PRO A 20 -10.15 -12.17 3.54
CA PRO A 20 -11.01 -11.36 4.39
C PRO A 20 -10.23 -10.15 4.93
N SER A 21 -10.92 -9.03 5.14
CA SER A 21 -10.28 -7.83 5.67
C SER A 21 -9.65 -8.08 7.04
N SER A 22 -10.19 -9.02 7.81
CA SER A 22 -9.65 -9.40 9.11
C SER A 22 -8.22 -9.95 9.02
N PHE A 23 -7.75 -10.29 7.83
CA PHE A 23 -6.38 -10.75 7.63
C PHE A 23 -5.37 -9.71 8.13
N LEU A 24 -5.62 -8.44 7.88
CA LEU A 24 -4.73 -7.38 8.32
C LEU A 24 -4.63 -7.32 9.84
N LYS A 25 -5.75 -7.47 10.53
CA LYS A 25 -5.76 -7.46 12.00
C LYS A 25 -5.01 -8.67 12.54
N THR A 26 -5.24 -9.83 11.94
CA THR A 26 -4.56 -11.06 12.36
C THR A 26 -3.06 -10.93 12.18
N LEU A 27 -2.62 -10.44 11.00
CA LEU A 27 -1.20 -10.25 10.73
C LEU A 27 -0.59 -9.28 11.71
N TRP A 28 -1.24 -8.14 11.94
CA TRP A 28 -0.79 -7.14 12.90
C TRP A 28 -0.61 -7.75 14.28
N LYS A 29 -1.62 -8.47 14.76
CA LYS A 29 -1.58 -9.05 16.09
C LYS A 29 -0.44 -10.07 16.22
N GLU A 30 -0.26 -10.92 15.22
CA GLU A 30 0.80 -11.92 15.26
C GLU A 30 2.18 -11.26 15.27
N LEU A 31 2.35 -10.17 14.54
CA LEU A 31 3.62 -9.46 14.50
C LEU A 31 3.92 -8.79 15.85
N ILE A 32 2.91 -8.18 16.46
CA ILE A 32 3.08 -7.56 17.77
C ILE A 32 3.38 -8.61 18.84
N ASP A 33 2.63 -9.71 18.83
CA ASP A 33 2.82 -10.77 19.83
C ASP A 33 4.17 -11.45 19.68
N GLY A 34 4.64 -11.63 18.45
CA GLY A 34 5.90 -12.33 18.19
C GLY A 34 7.14 -11.46 18.26
N LEU A 35 7.04 -10.18 17.86
CA LEU A 35 8.19 -9.31 17.71
C LEU A 35 8.18 -8.09 18.65
N GLY A 36 7.04 -7.81 19.27
CA GLY A 36 6.92 -6.67 20.19
C GLY A 36 6.47 -5.40 19.50
N GLU A 37 6.30 -4.35 20.30
CA GLU A 37 5.66 -3.12 19.87
C GLU A 37 6.60 -2.18 19.11
N VAL A 38 7.88 -2.49 19.05
CA VAL A 38 8.84 -1.73 18.26
C VAL A 38 9.10 -2.40 16.91
N GLU A 39 9.46 -3.67 16.92
CA GLU A 39 9.81 -4.39 15.71
C GLU A 39 8.58 -4.84 14.91
N GLY A 40 7.46 -5.13 15.60
CA GLY A 40 6.25 -5.53 14.91
C GLY A 40 5.78 -4.53 13.87
N PRO A 41 5.63 -3.25 14.24
CA PRO A 41 5.22 -2.22 13.27
C PRO A 41 6.19 -2.08 12.10
N LYS A 42 7.50 -2.22 12.35
CA LYS A 42 8.49 -2.13 11.28
C LYS A 42 8.32 -3.26 10.27
N VAL A 43 8.07 -4.47 10.76
CA VAL A 43 7.87 -5.61 9.86
C VAL A 43 6.55 -5.45 9.12
N PHE A 44 5.51 -4.94 9.79
CA PHE A 44 4.23 -4.69 9.16
C PHE A 44 4.38 -3.69 8.00
N PHE A 45 5.16 -2.63 8.22
CA PHE A 45 5.48 -1.67 7.17
C PHE A 45 6.21 -2.35 6.01
N ARG A 46 7.22 -3.17 6.30
CA ARG A 46 7.98 -3.85 5.25
C ARG A 46 7.12 -4.84 4.47
N CYS A 47 6.15 -5.47 5.12
CA CYS A 47 5.19 -6.32 4.41
C CYS A 47 4.40 -5.51 3.40
N GLY A 48 3.89 -4.35 3.82
CA GLY A 48 3.19 -3.44 2.91
C GLY A 48 4.09 -2.99 1.78
N GLU A 49 5.33 -2.62 2.11
CA GLU A 49 6.28 -2.13 1.12
C GLU A 49 6.56 -3.17 0.03
N SER A 50 6.77 -4.42 0.43
CA SER A 50 6.99 -5.50 -0.54
C SER A 50 5.79 -5.71 -1.44
N ILE A 51 4.59 -5.67 -0.86
CA ILE A 51 3.37 -5.83 -1.65
C ILE A 51 3.22 -4.66 -2.61
N GLY A 52 3.46 -3.44 -2.14
CA GLY A 52 3.37 -2.25 -2.98
C GLY A 52 4.34 -2.29 -4.14
N GLU A 53 5.58 -2.70 -3.90
CA GLU A 53 6.55 -2.84 -4.97
C GLU A 53 6.07 -3.84 -6.02
N ASN A 54 5.51 -4.96 -5.59
CA ASN A 54 5.00 -5.98 -6.51
C ASN A 54 3.83 -5.45 -7.32
N LEU A 55 2.92 -4.73 -6.69
CA LEU A 55 1.77 -4.16 -7.40
C LEU A 55 2.20 -3.14 -8.44
N ALA A 56 3.25 -2.38 -8.15
CA ALA A 56 3.73 -1.32 -9.03
C ALA A 56 4.71 -1.81 -10.10
N ALA A 57 5.16 -3.05 -10.01
CA ALA A 57 6.22 -3.55 -10.89
C ALA A 57 5.86 -3.44 -12.37
N ASN A 58 4.56 -3.54 -12.71
CA ASN A 58 4.10 -3.47 -14.08
C ASN A 58 3.80 -2.06 -14.55
N TYR A 59 3.97 -1.07 -13.67
CA TYR A 59 3.62 0.32 -13.97
C TYR A 59 4.83 1.23 -14.02
N TYR A 60 6.03 0.66 -13.99
CA TYR A 60 7.24 1.45 -14.11
C TYR A 60 7.28 2.08 -15.50
N GLU A 61 7.27 3.39 -15.54
CA GLU A 61 7.33 4.17 -16.77
C GLU A 61 8.10 5.44 -16.46
N ASP A 62 8.70 5.99 -17.48
CA ASP A 62 9.41 7.26 -17.32
C ASP A 62 8.57 8.45 -17.78
N THR A 63 7.27 8.30 -17.79
CA THR A 63 6.35 9.30 -18.31
C THR A 63 6.19 10.50 -17.39
N GLY A 64 6.55 10.37 -16.12
CA GLY A 64 6.40 11.44 -15.15
C GLY A 64 4.99 11.59 -14.60
N GLN A 65 4.09 10.66 -14.90
CA GLN A 65 2.71 10.74 -14.41
C GLN A 65 2.56 9.90 -13.16
N ILE A 66 3.19 10.34 -12.09
CA ILE A 66 3.22 9.60 -10.83
C ILE A 66 1.82 9.33 -10.30
N ASP A 67 0.96 10.36 -10.34
CA ASP A 67 -0.40 10.24 -9.79
C ASP A 67 -1.21 9.18 -10.53
N ALA A 68 -1.14 9.16 -11.85
CA ALA A 68 -1.89 8.18 -12.64
C ALA A 68 -1.39 6.75 -12.38
N LEU A 69 -0.08 6.56 -12.35
CA LEU A 69 0.51 5.25 -12.10
C LEU A 69 0.22 4.76 -10.69
N LEU A 70 0.29 5.67 -9.73
CA LEU A 70 0.01 5.33 -8.34
C LEU A 70 -1.44 4.91 -8.17
N ASN A 71 -2.37 5.64 -8.80
CA ASN A 71 -3.78 5.27 -8.73
C ASN A 71 -4.06 3.91 -9.38
N GLN A 72 -3.38 3.60 -10.48
CA GLN A 72 -3.55 2.30 -11.12
C GLN A 72 -3.08 1.16 -10.22
N ALA A 73 -1.91 1.30 -9.63
CA ALA A 73 -1.39 0.28 -8.73
C ALA A 73 -2.26 0.15 -7.48
N TRP A 74 -2.73 1.28 -6.94
CA TRP A 74 -3.54 1.30 -5.73
C TRP A 74 -4.89 0.61 -5.92
N ALA A 75 -5.46 0.67 -7.12
CA ALA A 75 -6.77 0.08 -7.39
C ALA A 75 -6.82 -1.40 -7.06
N GLU A 76 -5.67 -2.09 -7.10
CA GLU A 76 -5.60 -3.51 -6.82
C GLU A 76 -5.42 -3.83 -5.33
N ALA A 77 -5.14 -2.81 -4.52
CA ALA A 77 -4.81 -3.05 -3.11
C ALA A 77 -6.03 -3.16 -2.20
N GLY A 78 -7.11 -2.45 -2.52
CA GLY A 78 -8.34 -2.54 -1.74
C GLY A 78 -8.22 -1.97 -0.33
N LEU A 79 -7.33 -1.01 -0.10
CA LEU A 79 -7.03 -0.51 1.25
C LEU A 79 -7.74 0.79 1.60
N GLY A 80 -8.52 1.35 0.69
CA GLY A 80 -9.23 2.60 0.91
C GLY A 80 -9.29 3.43 -0.34
N HIS A 81 -9.78 4.67 -0.21
CA HIS A 81 -9.92 5.59 -1.35
C HIS A 81 -8.74 6.55 -1.36
N LEU A 82 -7.96 6.51 -2.44
CA LEU A 82 -6.74 7.28 -2.58
C LEU A 82 -6.98 8.58 -3.34
N PHE A 83 -6.45 9.65 -2.81
CA PHE A 83 -6.41 10.96 -3.46
C PHE A 83 -4.97 11.44 -3.46
N VAL A 84 -4.38 11.59 -4.64
CA VAL A 84 -3.03 12.14 -4.75
C VAL A 84 -3.16 13.66 -4.79
N LEU A 85 -2.75 14.31 -3.71
CA LEU A 85 -2.90 15.75 -3.56
C LEU A 85 -1.77 16.52 -4.23
N GLU A 86 -0.58 15.95 -4.22
CA GLU A 86 0.60 16.56 -4.80
C GLU A 86 1.57 15.47 -5.21
N ALA A 87 2.19 15.61 -6.37
CA ALA A 87 3.16 14.62 -6.85
C ALA A 87 4.18 15.31 -7.73
N ASP A 88 5.38 15.53 -7.19
CA ASP A 88 6.49 16.10 -7.96
C ASP A 88 7.78 15.41 -7.53
N SER A 89 8.92 15.93 -8.01
CA SER A 89 10.21 15.30 -7.75
C SER A 89 10.67 15.46 -6.31
N GLU A 90 10.05 16.35 -5.54
CA GLU A 90 10.49 16.64 -4.18
C GLU A 90 9.62 15.96 -3.14
N GLN A 91 8.34 15.77 -3.44
CA GLN A 91 7.45 15.08 -2.51
C GLN A 91 6.19 14.59 -3.20
N VAL A 92 5.57 13.59 -2.59
CA VAL A 92 4.27 13.09 -3.00
C VAL A 92 3.39 13.10 -1.76
N ILE A 93 2.22 13.73 -1.86
CA ILE A 93 1.28 13.83 -0.76
C ILE A 93 0.01 13.09 -1.16
N CYS A 94 -0.38 12.12 -0.34
CA CYS A 94 -1.55 11.29 -0.58
C CYS A 94 -2.50 11.38 0.61
N LYS A 95 -3.80 11.44 0.32
CA LYS A 95 -4.84 11.30 1.34
C LYS A 95 -5.56 9.99 1.06
N VAL A 96 -5.77 9.19 2.09
CA VAL A 96 -6.56 7.97 1.96
C VAL A 96 -7.72 8.05 2.92
N GLU A 97 -8.93 7.91 2.38
CA GLU A 97 -10.18 7.90 3.14
C GLU A 97 -10.71 6.49 3.23
N ASN A 98 -11.53 6.25 4.25
CA ASN A 98 -12.14 4.94 4.48
C ASN A 98 -11.07 3.85 4.55
N LEU A 99 -10.05 4.11 5.37
CA LEU A 99 -8.89 3.23 5.49
C LEU A 99 -9.26 1.88 6.09
N LEU A 100 -9.04 0.84 5.33
CA LEU A 100 -9.32 -0.51 5.80
C LEU A 100 -8.50 -0.84 7.05
N GLU A 101 -7.25 -0.44 7.07
CA GLU A 101 -6.37 -0.72 8.21
C GLU A 101 -6.91 -0.12 9.51
N VAL A 102 -7.42 1.11 9.46
CA VAL A 102 -8.04 1.74 10.62
C VAL A 102 -9.33 1.01 11.00
N ASN A 103 -10.15 0.69 10.00
CA ASN A 103 -11.46 0.10 10.25
C ASN A 103 -11.37 -1.28 10.89
N VAL A 104 -10.33 -2.05 10.59
CA VAL A 104 -10.20 -3.39 11.14
C VAL A 104 -9.29 -3.47 12.36
N ILE A 105 -8.36 -2.53 12.54
CA ILE A 105 -7.42 -2.56 13.67
C ILE A 105 -7.79 -1.53 14.74
N GLY A 106 -8.10 -0.30 14.35
CA GLY A 106 -8.52 0.72 15.31
C GLY A 106 -8.10 2.12 14.92
N ILE A 107 -8.84 3.12 15.45
CA ILE A 107 -8.66 4.54 15.11
C ILE A 107 -7.26 5.03 15.48
N ALA A 108 -6.73 4.60 16.62
CA ALA A 108 -5.44 5.08 17.10
C ALA A 108 -4.26 4.36 16.46
N HIS A 109 -4.54 3.39 15.59
CA HIS A 109 -3.49 2.57 14.97
C HIS A 109 -2.73 3.37 13.91
N PRO A 110 -1.38 3.45 14.01
CA PRO A 110 -0.59 4.01 12.91
C PRO A 110 -0.68 3.08 11.70
N CYS A 111 -0.96 3.65 10.53
CA CYS A 111 -1.23 2.84 9.34
C CYS A 111 0.07 2.39 8.65
N ASN A 112 0.83 1.57 9.36
CA ASN A 112 2.13 1.11 8.88
C ASN A 112 2.03 0.29 7.60
N PHE A 113 1.02 -0.57 7.50
CA PHE A 113 0.85 -1.40 6.31
C PHE A 113 0.48 -0.55 5.10
N THR A 114 -0.47 0.36 5.28
CA THR A 114 -0.92 1.24 4.19
C THR A 114 0.20 2.17 3.73
N SER A 115 0.89 2.80 4.69
CA SER A 115 2.00 3.69 4.34
C SER A 115 3.13 2.91 3.68
N GLY A 116 3.39 1.70 4.15
CA GLY A 116 4.37 0.82 3.51
C GLY A 116 3.98 0.50 2.08
N CYS A 117 2.71 0.15 1.87
CA CYS A 117 2.22 -0.19 0.54
C CYS A 117 2.40 0.97 -0.44
N LEU A 118 2.04 2.18 -0.02
CA LEU A 118 2.23 3.37 -0.86
C LEU A 118 3.71 3.66 -1.11
N ALA A 119 4.54 3.54 -0.06
CA ALA A 119 5.98 3.74 -0.22
C ALA A 119 6.58 2.73 -1.20
N GLY A 120 6.13 1.47 -1.12
CA GLY A 120 6.58 0.44 -2.04
C GLY A 120 6.14 0.70 -3.47
N MET A 121 4.91 1.15 -3.65
CA MET A 121 4.43 1.53 -4.98
C MET A 121 5.27 2.66 -5.58
N LEU A 122 5.56 3.69 -4.77
CA LEU A 122 6.39 4.80 -5.22
C LEU A 122 7.80 4.32 -5.57
N LYS A 123 8.36 3.44 -4.75
CA LYS A 123 9.67 2.87 -5.01
C LYS A 123 9.68 2.11 -6.34
N GLY A 124 8.63 1.34 -6.60
CA GLY A 124 8.51 0.61 -7.86
C GLY A 124 8.35 1.52 -9.06
N ILE A 125 7.56 2.60 -8.92
CA ILE A 125 7.31 3.55 -10.01
C ILE A 125 8.53 4.44 -10.25
N MET A 126 9.11 4.98 -9.19
CA MET A 126 10.15 6.00 -9.29
C MET A 126 11.57 5.44 -9.20
N GLN A 127 11.71 4.16 -8.85
CA GLN A 127 13.00 3.47 -8.80
C GLN A 127 13.96 4.00 -7.74
N HIS A 128 13.43 4.59 -6.67
CA HIS A 128 14.22 4.95 -5.49
C HIS A 128 13.32 4.96 -4.25
N PRO A 129 13.90 4.79 -3.05
CA PRO A 129 13.10 4.68 -1.83
C PRO A 129 12.59 6.03 -1.35
N TYR A 130 11.52 5.98 -0.56
CA TYR A 130 10.88 7.16 0.02
C TYR A 130 10.74 6.98 1.52
N SER A 131 10.87 8.09 2.25
CA SER A 131 10.47 8.18 3.65
C SER A 131 9.05 8.67 3.72
N VAL A 132 8.30 8.26 4.74
CA VAL A 132 6.91 8.62 4.88
C VAL A 132 6.64 9.25 6.22
N LYS A 133 5.73 10.23 6.23
CA LYS A 133 5.22 10.87 7.42
C LYS A 133 3.70 10.80 7.36
N GLU A 134 3.09 10.30 8.43
CA GLU A 134 1.65 10.10 8.50
C GLU A 134 1.00 11.13 9.41
N GLU A 135 -0.16 11.64 8.98
CA GLU A 135 -0.93 12.59 9.78
C GLU A 135 -2.39 12.16 9.81
N MET A 136 -2.96 12.08 11.00
CA MET A 136 -4.37 11.78 11.17
C MET A 136 -5.19 13.04 10.93
N VAL A 137 -6.11 12.98 9.95
CA VAL A 137 -6.99 14.12 9.63
C VAL A 137 -8.47 13.79 9.82
N GLY A 138 -8.77 12.57 10.22
CA GLY A 138 -10.12 12.08 10.50
C GLY A 138 -10.01 10.71 11.12
N GLU A 139 -11.14 10.13 11.53
CA GLU A 139 -11.11 8.83 12.20
C GLU A 139 -10.54 7.75 11.30
N ASP A 140 -10.97 7.73 10.03
CA ASP A 140 -10.53 6.72 9.07
C ASP A 140 -9.78 7.33 7.91
N THR A 141 -9.24 8.54 8.08
CA THR A 141 -8.57 9.29 7.02
C THR A 141 -7.18 9.70 7.49
N ARG A 142 -6.19 9.45 6.64
CA ARG A 142 -4.79 9.81 6.91
C ARG A 142 -4.22 10.53 5.71
N VAL A 143 -3.29 11.45 5.97
CA VAL A 143 -2.49 12.07 4.93
C VAL A 143 -1.06 11.57 5.10
N PHE A 144 -0.49 11.09 4.01
CA PHE A 144 0.86 10.55 3.97
C PHE A 144 1.72 11.46 3.10
N THR A 145 2.81 11.95 3.65
CA THR A 145 3.77 12.74 2.89
C THR A 145 5.03 11.91 2.67
N PHE A 146 5.39 11.74 1.41
CA PHE A 146 6.53 10.92 1.01
C PHE A 146 7.61 11.82 0.45
N THR A 147 8.83 11.67 0.94
CA THR A 147 9.98 12.41 0.45
C THR A 147 11.06 11.42 0.03
N PRO A 148 11.74 11.68 -1.12
CA PRO A 148 12.82 10.79 -1.58
C PRO A 148 13.95 10.74 -0.56
N ASN A 149 14.48 9.55 -0.37
CA ASN A 149 15.66 9.35 0.48
C ASN A 149 16.94 9.68 -0.29
#